data_2a61593ce794df5e22c250352a91c764
#
_entry.id   2a61593ce794df5e22c250352a91c764
#
_cell.length_a   1.000
_cell.length_b   1.000
_cell.length_c   1.000
_cell.angle_alpha   90.00
_cell.angle_beta   90.00
_cell.angle_gamma   90.00
#
_symmetry.space_group_name_H-M   'P 1'
#
loop_
_entity.id
_entity.type
_entity.pdbx_description
1 polymer ?
#
loop_
_entity_poly.entity_id
_entity_poly.type
_entity_poly.pdbx_seq_one_letter_code
_entity_poly.pdbx_strand_id
1 'polypeptide(L)'
;YMYKKMQFHNHQNLGFEQLRKPLTKNYDTEAAWIKLPENVVTMYRNLLQPDKQGYYVRNNHFEGLMFALKNAALMVTMTESADLGVAVSSNALELAGSTEEEVYLYFYDCYVGGLGFAEKIYDLIPKVVEQAVRMVSGCRCKNGCAVCIGDDRLDRNVILWGLQNLSEESGFAGMISLPENQEEQTISKEFKFAELGDKWNDFCSRITERNEAFAGFFRMVSSIEVKGDSLIFYVKEAFYAEWADMPENRNAIVNILLRYVSVPDGFRLAILSGEKIADHDKKEKMMRRYHSLKKDENDGIK
;
A
#
# COMPACT_ATOMS: atom_id res chain seq x y z
N TYR A 1 9.24 9.09 -12.88
CA TYR A 1 8.32 8.02 -13.33
C TYR A 1 7.91 8.29 -14.76
N MET A 2 8.00 7.27 -15.64
CA MET A 2 7.66 7.38 -17.07
C MET A 2 6.78 6.19 -17.46
N TYR A 3 5.87 6.40 -18.37
CA TYR A 3 5.08 5.33 -18.98
C TYR A 3 5.31 5.29 -20.50
N LYS A 4 5.21 4.09 -21.05
CA LYS A 4 5.35 3.84 -22.49
C LYS A 4 4.00 4.04 -23.17
N LYS A 5 3.94 4.94 -24.13
CA LYS A 5 2.77 5.10 -24.99
C LYS A 5 2.79 4.05 -26.09
N MET A 6 1.68 3.34 -26.24
CA MET A 6 1.52 2.33 -27.29
C MET A 6 0.24 2.61 -28.10
N GLN A 7 0.30 2.46 -29.39
CA GLN A 7 -0.87 2.54 -30.23
C GLN A 7 -1.73 1.28 -30.05
N PHE A 8 -3.03 1.46 -29.79
CA PHE A 8 -3.90 0.37 -29.34
C PHE A 8 -4.00 -0.78 -30.34
N HIS A 9 -4.18 -0.49 -31.63
CA HIS A 9 -4.52 -1.52 -32.62
C HIS A 9 -3.30 -2.26 -33.21
N ASN A 10 -2.11 -1.68 -33.19
CA ASN A 10 -0.90 -2.30 -33.78
C ASN A 10 0.26 -2.41 -32.79
N HIS A 11 0.05 -2.04 -31.52
CA HIS A 11 1.04 -2.05 -30.44
C HIS A 11 2.35 -1.29 -30.77
N GLN A 12 2.30 -0.36 -31.72
CA GLN A 12 3.46 0.46 -32.07
C GLN A 12 3.85 1.35 -30.89
N ASN A 13 5.14 1.39 -30.58
CA ASN A 13 5.68 2.27 -29.56
C ASN A 13 5.64 3.73 -30.03
N LEU A 14 4.89 4.58 -29.34
CA LEU A 14 4.76 6.01 -29.59
C LEU A 14 5.72 6.87 -28.75
N GLY A 15 6.63 6.23 -28.00
CA GLY A 15 7.57 6.89 -27.12
C GLY A 15 7.23 6.75 -25.65
N PHE A 16 7.91 7.55 -24.83
CA PHE A 16 7.72 7.61 -23.38
C PHE A 16 7.21 8.97 -22.98
N GLU A 17 6.34 9.01 -21.99
CA GLU A 17 5.87 10.25 -21.39
C GLU A 17 6.05 10.21 -19.86
N GLN A 18 6.41 11.33 -19.29
CA GLN A 18 6.64 11.46 -17.86
C GLN A 18 5.31 11.60 -17.12
N LEU A 19 5.11 10.79 -16.10
CA LEU A 19 3.99 10.95 -15.17
C LEU A 19 4.22 12.21 -14.32
N ARG A 20 3.22 13.05 -14.20
CA ARG A 20 3.25 14.21 -13.29
C ARG A 20 3.28 13.81 -11.83
N LYS A 21 2.66 12.69 -11.49
CA LYS A 21 2.66 12.07 -10.16
C LYS A 21 2.82 10.55 -10.31
N PRO A 22 3.49 9.88 -9.38
CA PRO A 22 3.54 8.41 -9.40
C PRO A 22 2.12 7.83 -9.25
N LEU A 23 1.87 6.74 -9.98
CA LEU A 23 0.68 5.91 -9.73
C LEU A 23 0.94 5.11 -8.46
N THR A 24 0.13 5.31 -7.45
CA THR A 24 0.20 4.60 -6.17
C THR A 24 -1.09 3.84 -5.91
N LYS A 25 -0.97 2.65 -5.37
CA LYS A 25 -2.08 1.85 -4.85
C LYS A 25 -1.74 1.51 -3.42
N ASN A 26 -2.56 1.99 -2.49
CA ASN A 26 -2.43 1.70 -1.07
C ASN A 26 -3.53 0.72 -0.67
N TYR A 27 -3.18 -0.30 0.07
CA TYR A 27 -4.11 -1.25 0.66
C TYR A 27 -3.48 -1.90 1.89
N ASP A 28 -4.33 -2.30 2.82
CA ASP A 28 -3.91 -3.03 4.01
C ASP A 28 -3.89 -4.53 3.69
N THR A 29 -2.83 -5.21 4.10
CA THR A 29 -2.67 -6.65 3.87
C THR A 29 -1.81 -7.28 4.96
N GLU A 30 -1.83 -8.60 5.02
CA GLU A 30 -0.97 -9.39 5.90
C GLU A 30 0.45 -9.48 5.35
N ALA A 31 1.43 -9.51 6.26
CA ALA A 31 2.83 -9.67 5.90
C ALA A 31 3.60 -10.51 6.93
N ALA A 32 4.40 -11.43 6.42
CA ALA A 32 5.46 -12.08 7.18
C ALA A 32 6.77 -11.34 6.96
N TRP A 33 7.66 -11.35 7.93
CA TRP A 33 8.96 -10.72 7.81
C TRP A 33 10.08 -11.57 8.40
N ILE A 34 11.26 -11.36 7.88
CA ILE A 34 12.53 -11.92 8.40
C ILE A 34 13.43 -10.74 8.72
N LYS A 35 13.92 -10.66 9.95
CA LYS A 35 15.01 -9.75 10.33
C LYS A 35 16.33 -10.34 9.88
N LEU A 36 17.13 -9.57 9.17
CA LEU A 36 18.46 -10.02 8.76
C LEU A 36 19.43 -9.98 9.94
N PRO A 37 20.29 -11.01 10.09
CA PRO A 37 21.40 -10.98 11.04
C PRO A 37 22.35 -9.80 10.78
N GLU A 38 22.92 -9.22 11.83
CA GLU A 38 23.78 -8.04 11.76
C GLU A 38 25.00 -8.26 10.85
N ASN A 39 25.60 -9.44 10.90
CA ASN A 39 26.73 -9.82 10.03
C ASN A 39 26.34 -9.77 8.54
N VAL A 40 25.13 -10.22 8.18
CA VAL A 40 24.63 -10.18 6.80
C VAL A 40 24.38 -8.72 6.38
N VAL A 41 23.75 -7.92 7.25
CA VAL A 41 23.48 -6.51 6.99
C VAL A 41 24.80 -5.75 6.76
N THR A 42 25.77 -5.91 7.64
CA THR A 42 27.08 -5.27 7.54
C THR A 42 27.80 -5.66 6.26
N MET A 43 27.85 -6.96 5.94
CA MET A 43 28.49 -7.46 4.71
C MET A 43 27.83 -6.87 3.46
N TYR A 44 26.50 -6.89 3.40
CA TYR A 44 25.78 -6.39 2.22
C TYR A 44 25.90 -4.88 2.06
N ARG A 45 25.86 -4.09 3.15
CA ARG A 45 26.10 -2.65 3.12
C ARG A 45 27.49 -2.29 2.60
N ASN A 46 28.50 -3.05 3.00
CA ASN A 46 29.88 -2.83 2.52
C ASN A 46 30.04 -3.11 1.01
N LEU A 47 29.13 -3.87 0.42
CA LEU A 47 29.10 -4.17 -1.02
C LEU A 47 28.20 -3.20 -1.82
N LEU A 48 27.47 -2.31 -1.15
CA LEU A 48 26.67 -1.29 -1.82
C LEU A 48 27.59 -0.30 -2.52
N GLN A 49 27.40 -0.13 -3.83
CA GLN A 49 28.10 0.88 -4.61
C GLN A 49 27.05 1.89 -5.12
N PRO A 50 27.22 3.19 -4.81
CA PRO A 50 26.41 4.23 -5.41
C PRO A 50 26.75 4.34 -6.91
N ASP A 51 25.76 4.65 -7.72
CA ASP A 51 25.99 5.01 -9.12
C ASP A 51 26.71 6.36 -9.24
N LYS A 52 27.01 6.79 -10.48
CA LYS A 52 27.69 8.06 -10.75
C LYS A 52 26.91 9.30 -10.29
N GLN A 53 25.62 9.16 -10.03
CA GLN A 53 24.74 10.22 -9.53
C GLN A 53 24.52 10.14 -8.00
N GLY A 54 25.16 9.19 -7.32
CA GLY A 54 25.02 9.00 -5.87
C GLY A 54 23.76 8.24 -5.45
N TYR A 55 23.01 7.65 -6.41
CA TYR A 55 21.89 6.78 -6.12
C TYR A 55 22.37 5.33 -6.01
N TYR A 56 21.77 4.59 -5.07
CA TYR A 56 22.06 3.16 -4.94
C TYR A 56 21.49 2.39 -6.13
N VAL A 57 22.31 1.49 -6.67
CA VAL A 57 21.90 0.63 -7.77
C VAL A 57 20.73 -0.24 -7.30
N ARG A 58 19.65 -0.29 -8.09
CA ARG A 58 18.46 -1.12 -7.80
C ARG A 58 18.79 -2.58 -7.53
N ASN A 59 19.83 -3.10 -8.17
CA ASN A 59 20.23 -4.48 -8.04
C ASN A 59 21.38 -4.57 -7.04
N ASN A 60 21.07 -4.83 -5.82
CA ASN A 60 21.99 -5.02 -4.71
C ASN A 60 21.79 -6.39 -4.06
N HIS A 61 22.67 -6.78 -3.16
CA HIS A 61 22.63 -8.10 -2.53
C HIS A 61 21.38 -8.32 -1.67
N PHE A 62 20.79 -7.28 -1.08
CA PHE A 62 19.51 -7.40 -0.37
C PHE A 62 18.37 -7.78 -1.32
N GLU A 63 18.30 -7.15 -2.49
CA GLU A 63 17.33 -7.50 -3.52
C GLU A 63 17.55 -8.89 -4.09
N GLY A 64 18.83 -9.29 -4.29
CA GLY A 64 19.16 -10.63 -4.75
C GLY A 64 18.76 -11.72 -3.75
N LEU A 65 19.01 -11.47 -2.46
CA LEU A 65 18.57 -12.36 -1.36
C LEU A 65 17.05 -12.48 -1.33
N MET A 66 16.36 -11.35 -1.41
CA MET A 66 14.89 -11.30 -1.42
C MET A 66 14.30 -12.00 -2.65
N PHE A 67 14.94 -11.86 -3.82
CA PHE A 67 14.53 -12.56 -5.04
C PHE A 67 14.62 -14.09 -4.89
N ALA A 68 15.73 -14.59 -4.35
CA ALA A 68 15.91 -16.02 -4.11
C ALA A 68 14.87 -16.56 -3.12
N LEU A 69 14.62 -15.84 -2.02
CA LEU A 69 13.62 -16.19 -1.03
C LEU A 69 12.19 -16.14 -1.60
N LYS A 70 11.85 -15.13 -2.42
CA LYS A 70 10.55 -15.06 -3.09
C LYS A 70 10.31 -16.30 -3.95
N ASN A 71 11.26 -16.65 -4.81
CA ASN A 71 11.11 -17.81 -5.69
C ASN A 71 10.97 -19.11 -4.91
N ALA A 72 11.70 -19.26 -3.82
CA ALA A 72 11.56 -20.40 -2.92
C ALA A 72 10.20 -20.44 -2.23
N ALA A 73 9.70 -19.26 -1.75
CA ALA A 73 8.39 -19.15 -1.15
C ALA A 73 7.27 -19.55 -2.11
N LEU A 74 7.32 -19.08 -3.37
CA LEU A 74 6.35 -19.46 -4.40
C LEU A 74 6.30 -20.98 -4.62
N MET A 75 7.47 -21.63 -4.63
CA MET A 75 7.54 -23.09 -4.78
C MET A 75 7.01 -23.84 -3.56
N VAL A 76 7.37 -23.40 -2.35
CA VAL A 76 6.97 -24.06 -1.09
C VAL A 76 5.48 -23.88 -0.81
N THR A 77 4.91 -22.73 -1.14
CA THR A 77 3.48 -22.43 -0.90
C THR A 77 2.60 -22.78 -2.09
N MET A 78 3.18 -23.11 -3.26
CA MET A 78 2.47 -23.34 -4.54
C MET A 78 1.62 -22.13 -4.94
N THR A 79 2.17 -20.93 -4.80
CA THR A 79 1.50 -19.64 -5.04
C THR A 79 2.01 -19.03 -6.34
N GLU A 80 1.20 -18.23 -7.01
CA GLU A 80 1.62 -17.49 -8.21
C GLU A 80 2.39 -16.22 -7.86
N SER A 81 3.28 -15.80 -8.75
CA SER A 81 4.12 -14.61 -8.52
C SER A 81 3.32 -13.31 -8.41
N ALA A 82 2.09 -13.28 -8.94
CA ALA A 82 1.18 -12.14 -8.83
C ALA A 82 0.52 -12.02 -7.46
N ASP A 83 0.41 -13.11 -6.72
CA ASP A 83 -0.29 -13.18 -5.44
C ASP A 83 0.61 -12.79 -4.26
N LEU A 84 1.92 -12.94 -4.43
CA LEU A 84 2.91 -12.69 -3.39
C LEU A 84 3.82 -11.50 -3.74
N GLY A 85 3.71 -10.45 -2.95
CA GLY A 85 4.61 -9.31 -2.98
C GLY A 85 5.78 -9.51 -2.01
N VAL A 86 6.89 -8.84 -2.30
CA VAL A 86 8.07 -8.79 -1.42
C VAL A 86 8.63 -7.38 -1.36
N ALA A 87 9.22 -7.04 -0.24
CA ALA A 87 9.91 -5.76 -0.04
C ALA A 87 11.10 -5.91 0.90
N VAL A 88 12.11 -5.09 0.67
CA VAL A 88 13.22 -4.88 1.62
C VAL A 88 12.95 -3.57 2.35
N SER A 89 13.20 -3.50 3.65
CA SER A 89 13.01 -2.27 4.41
C SER A 89 13.83 -1.11 3.84
N SER A 90 13.32 0.11 3.91
CA SER A 90 13.95 1.30 3.31
C SER A 90 15.36 1.59 3.85
N ASN A 91 15.62 1.28 5.12
CA ASN A 91 16.91 1.45 5.77
C ASN A 91 17.99 0.48 5.28
N ALA A 92 17.63 -0.57 4.51
CA ALA A 92 18.62 -1.49 3.92
C ALA A 92 19.67 -0.77 3.07
N LEU A 93 19.26 0.29 2.37
CA LEU A 93 20.09 1.06 1.44
C LEU A 93 20.77 2.28 2.07
N GLU A 94 20.55 2.55 3.35
CA GLU A 94 21.19 3.67 4.03
C GLU A 94 22.66 3.35 4.32
N LEU A 95 23.53 4.36 4.09
CA LEU A 95 24.97 4.22 4.31
C LEU A 95 25.32 4.04 5.79
N ALA A 96 26.49 3.47 6.04
CA ALA A 96 27.12 3.39 7.35
C ALA A 96 27.11 4.78 8.04
N GLY A 97 26.29 4.92 9.07
CA GLY A 97 26.04 6.19 9.79
C GLY A 97 24.57 6.43 10.12
N SER A 98 23.63 5.67 9.53
CA SER A 98 22.26 5.65 10.00
C SER A 98 22.22 4.93 11.36
N THR A 99 21.40 5.43 12.27
CA THR A 99 21.22 4.85 13.61
C THR A 99 20.36 3.58 13.62
N GLU A 100 19.72 3.23 12.49
CA GLU A 100 18.91 2.03 12.34
C GLU A 100 19.75 0.91 11.71
N GLU A 101 20.20 -0.03 12.52
CA GLU A 101 21.05 -1.15 12.11
C GLU A 101 20.24 -2.33 11.54
N GLU A 102 18.95 -2.36 11.80
CA GLU A 102 18.09 -3.50 11.49
C GLU A 102 17.50 -3.44 10.08
N VAL A 103 17.63 -4.54 9.33
CA VAL A 103 17.03 -4.70 8.00
C VAL A 103 16.04 -5.85 8.02
N TYR A 104 14.87 -5.61 7.44
CA TYR A 104 13.78 -6.57 7.34
C TYR A 104 13.45 -6.89 5.90
N LEU A 105 13.16 -8.16 5.64
CA LEU A 105 12.63 -8.68 4.38
C LEU A 105 11.17 -9.04 4.60
N TYR A 106 10.27 -8.46 3.82
CA TYR A 106 8.83 -8.66 3.92
C TYR A 106 8.30 -9.52 2.80
N PHE A 107 7.39 -10.44 3.14
CA PHE A 107 6.51 -11.16 2.22
C PHE A 107 5.09 -10.71 2.53
N TYR A 108 4.33 -10.27 1.54
CA TYR A 108 2.98 -9.77 1.77
C TYR A 108 2.03 -10.24 0.67
N ASP A 109 0.78 -10.42 1.04
CA ASP A 109 -0.27 -10.79 0.11
C ASP A 109 -0.61 -9.60 -0.79
N CYS A 110 -0.70 -9.81 -2.12
CA CYS A 110 -1.05 -8.76 -3.09
C CYS A 110 -2.56 -8.45 -3.15
N TYR A 111 -3.31 -8.83 -2.12
CA TYR A 111 -4.75 -8.64 -2.00
C TYR A 111 -5.11 -7.85 -0.76
N VAL A 112 -6.18 -7.06 -0.88
CA VAL A 112 -6.75 -6.33 0.26
C VAL A 112 -7.23 -7.33 1.30
N GLY A 113 -6.79 -7.18 2.54
CA GLY A 113 -7.17 -8.06 3.64
C GLY A 113 -6.36 -9.36 3.74
N GLY A 114 -5.44 -9.62 2.80
CA GLY A 114 -4.68 -10.87 2.75
C GLY A 114 -5.47 -12.07 2.21
N LEU A 115 -4.77 -13.13 1.85
CA LEU A 115 -5.32 -14.44 1.47
C LEU A 115 -4.69 -15.60 2.27
N GLY A 116 -3.90 -15.26 3.30
CA GLY A 116 -3.21 -16.22 4.15
C GLY A 116 -1.90 -16.79 3.58
N PHE A 117 -1.37 -16.22 2.48
CA PHE A 117 -0.08 -16.66 1.95
C PHE A 117 1.07 -16.19 2.86
N ALA A 118 0.98 -14.99 3.41
CA ALA A 118 1.97 -14.47 4.36
C ALA A 118 2.01 -15.32 5.64
N GLU A 119 0.86 -15.70 6.19
CA GLU A 119 0.75 -16.63 7.33
C GLU A 119 1.40 -17.99 7.02
N LYS A 120 1.06 -18.56 5.87
CA LYS A 120 1.63 -19.83 5.43
C LYS A 120 3.14 -19.76 5.23
N ILE A 121 3.66 -18.65 4.71
CA ILE A 121 5.11 -18.43 4.57
C ILE A 121 5.76 -18.34 5.93
N TYR A 122 5.17 -17.62 6.88
CA TYR A 122 5.67 -17.52 8.24
C TYR A 122 5.86 -18.89 8.89
N ASP A 123 4.85 -19.75 8.79
CA ASP A 123 4.91 -21.13 9.32
C ASP A 123 5.97 -21.98 8.63
N LEU A 124 6.29 -21.67 7.38
CA LEU A 124 7.20 -22.46 6.53
C LEU A 124 8.55 -21.76 6.29
N ILE A 125 8.88 -20.67 6.98
CA ILE A 125 10.14 -19.92 6.78
C ILE A 125 11.38 -20.83 6.75
N PRO A 126 11.58 -21.80 7.67
CA PRO A 126 12.75 -22.70 7.59
C PRO A 126 12.80 -23.47 6.29
N LYS A 127 11.66 -23.93 5.78
CA LYS A 127 11.57 -24.64 4.50
C LYS A 127 11.82 -23.71 3.30
N VAL A 128 11.36 -22.48 3.39
CA VAL A 128 11.58 -21.45 2.36
C VAL A 128 13.08 -21.15 2.26
N VAL A 129 13.75 -20.95 3.39
CA VAL A 129 15.21 -20.71 3.43
C VAL A 129 15.98 -21.91 2.90
N GLU A 130 15.65 -23.13 3.36
CA GLU A 130 16.27 -24.37 2.86
C GLU A 130 16.09 -24.53 1.34
N GLN A 131 14.88 -24.27 0.83
CA GLN A 131 14.62 -24.34 -0.61
C GLN A 131 15.38 -23.26 -1.38
N ALA A 132 15.51 -22.03 -0.85
CA ALA A 132 16.31 -20.98 -1.46
C ALA A 132 17.80 -21.36 -1.52
N VAL A 133 18.37 -21.90 -0.44
CA VAL A 133 19.74 -22.43 -0.41
C VAL A 133 19.91 -23.50 -1.49
N ARG A 134 18.99 -24.46 -1.58
CA ARG A 134 19.01 -25.53 -2.57
C ARG A 134 18.96 -25.03 -4.01
N MET A 135 18.11 -24.05 -4.28
CA MET A 135 17.97 -23.44 -5.62
C MET A 135 19.23 -22.68 -6.03
N VAL A 136 19.77 -21.85 -5.13
CA VAL A 136 20.94 -21.01 -5.41
C VAL A 136 22.20 -21.87 -5.52
N SER A 137 22.42 -22.86 -4.63
CA SER A 137 23.57 -23.74 -4.66
C SER A 137 23.56 -24.68 -5.87
N GLY A 138 22.36 -25.16 -6.26
CA GLY A 138 22.18 -26.07 -7.41
C GLY A 138 22.23 -25.37 -8.78
N CYS A 139 22.27 -24.05 -8.84
CA CYS A 139 22.33 -23.33 -10.10
C CYS A 139 23.69 -23.48 -10.80
N ARG A 140 23.67 -23.82 -12.11
CA ARG A 140 24.88 -24.04 -12.91
C ARG A 140 25.50 -22.75 -13.47
N CYS A 141 24.97 -21.57 -13.13
CA CYS A 141 25.57 -20.30 -13.55
C CYS A 141 26.92 -20.06 -12.89
N LYS A 142 27.76 -19.24 -13.53
CA LYS A 142 29.15 -19.02 -13.06
C LYS A 142 29.17 -18.15 -11.78
N ASN A 143 28.57 -16.98 -11.82
CA ASN A 143 28.64 -16.00 -10.72
C ASN A 143 27.26 -15.69 -10.11
N GLY A 144 26.24 -15.60 -10.93
CA GLY A 144 24.86 -15.31 -10.66
C GLY A 144 24.07 -15.27 -11.95
N CYS A 145 22.74 -15.28 -11.89
CA CYS A 145 21.90 -15.12 -13.07
C CYS A 145 20.50 -14.65 -12.69
N ALA A 146 19.77 -14.16 -13.69
CA ALA A 146 18.39 -13.69 -13.53
C ALA A 146 17.42 -14.74 -12.94
N VAL A 147 17.77 -16.03 -13.00
CA VAL A 147 16.92 -17.13 -12.50
C VAL A 147 17.16 -17.39 -11.01
N CYS A 148 18.42 -17.48 -10.56
CA CYS A 148 18.70 -17.86 -9.18
C CYS A 148 18.71 -16.68 -8.19
N ILE A 149 19.20 -15.52 -8.60
CA ILE A 149 19.36 -14.33 -7.74
C ILE A 149 18.87 -13.02 -8.37
N GLY A 150 18.19 -13.09 -9.51
CA GLY A 150 17.56 -11.94 -10.16
C GLY A 150 18.51 -11.09 -11.03
N ASP A 151 19.83 -11.18 -10.87
CA ASP A 151 20.80 -10.37 -11.61
C ASP A 151 22.12 -11.13 -11.79
N ASP A 152 22.74 -11.02 -12.96
CA ASP A 152 24.04 -11.61 -13.30
C ASP A 152 25.25 -10.80 -12.81
N ARG A 153 25.02 -9.59 -12.34
CA ARG A 153 26.04 -8.69 -11.76
C ARG A 153 26.28 -8.94 -10.26
N LEU A 154 25.37 -9.64 -9.60
CA LEU A 154 25.49 -9.99 -8.18
C LEU A 154 26.31 -11.28 -8.01
N ASP A 155 27.06 -11.36 -6.91
CA ASP A 155 27.79 -12.58 -6.57
C ASP A 155 26.86 -13.58 -5.87
N ARG A 156 26.62 -14.71 -6.55
CA ARG A 156 25.83 -15.83 -6.04
C ARG A 156 26.36 -16.37 -4.71
N ASN A 157 27.67 -16.40 -4.53
CA ASN A 157 28.27 -16.96 -3.30
C ASN A 157 27.97 -16.06 -2.10
N VAL A 158 27.93 -14.75 -2.30
CA VAL A 158 27.54 -13.80 -1.26
C VAL A 158 26.07 -13.98 -0.88
N ILE A 159 25.18 -14.16 -1.87
CA ILE A 159 23.77 -14.45 -1.61
C ILE A 159 23.60 -15.80 -0.89
N LEU A 160 24.31 -16.83 -1.35
CA LEU A 160 24.28 -18.16 -0.74
C LEU A 160 24.73 -18.10 0.72
N TRP A 161 25.82 -17.37 1.00
CA TRP A 161 26.30 -17.14 2.36
C TRP A 161 25.23 -16.44 3.22
N GLY A 162 24.55 -15.41 2.70
CA GLY A 162 23.45 -14.73 3.39
C GLY A 162 22.31 -15.69 3.73
N LEU A 163 21.89 -16.52 2.76
CA LEU A 163 20.84 -17.54 2.97
C LEU A 163 21.25 -18.58 4.04
N GLN A 164 22.50 -19.00 4.05
CA GLN A 164 23.00 -19.94 5.07
C GLN A 164 22.95 -19.33 6.47
N ASN A 165 23.31 -18.06 6.63
CA ASN A 165 23.19 -17.37 7.90
C ASN A 165 21.73 -17.22 8.38
N LEU A 166 20.76 -17.16 7.48
CA LEU A 166 19.35 -17.20 7.85
C LEU A 166 18.90 -18.58 8.35
N SER A 167 19.48 -19.66 7.82
CA SER A 167 19.09 -21.03 8.22
C SER A 167 19.57 -21.40 9.63
N GLU A 168 20.65 -20.80 10.11
CA GLU A 168 21.20 -21.05 11.45
C GLU A 168 20.45 -20.31 12.55
N GLU A 169 19.74 -19.20 12.22
CA GLU A 169 19.09 -18.32 13.17
C GLU A 169 17.58 -18.16 12.89
N SER A 170 16.85 -19.27 12.85
CA SER A 170 15.38 -19.28 12.60
C SER A 170 14.53 -18.50 13.64
N GLY A 171 15.16 -17.87 14.64
CA GLY A 171 14.50 -17.01 15.62
C GLY A 171 14.23 -15.55 15.17
N PHE A 172 14.65 -15.17 13.96
CA PHE A 172 14.53 -13.80 13.44
C PHE A 172 13.31 -13.55 12.54
N ALA A 173 12.29 -14.39 12.62
CA ALA A 173 11.09 -14.23 11.81
C ALA A 173 9.90 -13.73 12.64
N GLY A 174 9.04 -12.99 12.01
CA GLY A 174 7.79 -12.53 12.59
C GLY A 174 6.72 -12.34 11.55
N MET A 175 5.51 -12.12 12.00
CA MET A 175 4.34 -11.88 11.18
C MET A 175 3.67 -10.56 11.55
N ILE A 176 3.30 -9.80 10.56
CA ILE A 176 2.38 -8.67 10.68
C ILE A 176 1.05 -9.18 10.12
N SER A 177 0.16 -9.62 11.00
CA SER A 177 -1.22 -9.89 10.64
C SER A 177 -2.01 -8.60 10.72
N LEU A 178 -2.95 -8.44 9.81
CA LEU A 178 -4.05 -7.52 10.08
C LEU A 178 -4.64 -7.94 11.42
N PRO A 179 -5.02 -6.98 12.29
CA PRO A 179 -5.74 -7.35 13.49
C PRO A 179 -6.88 -8.26 13.03
N GLU A 180 -6.87 -9.53 13.49
CA GLU A 180 -8.01 -10.42 13.29
C GLU A 180 -9.22 -9.53 13.51
N ASN A 181 -10.18 -9.59 12.57
CA ASN A 181 -11.48 -9.00 12.85
C ASN A 181 -11.83 -9.51 14.25
N GLN A 182 -11.36 -8.79 15.26
CA GLN A 182 -11.85 -8.98 16.58
C GLN A 182 -13.34 -8.90 16.33
N GLU A 183 -13.99 -10.07 16.44
CA GLU A 183 -15.42 -10.17 16.51
C GLU A 183 -15.88 -8.85 17.00
N GLU A 184 -16.66 -8.11 16.23
CA GLU A 184 -17.14 -6.80 16.57
C GLU A 184 -17.07 -6.59 18.10
N GLN A 185 -15.84 -6.33 18.60
CA GLN A 185 -15.77 -5.59 19.83
C GLN A 185 -16.53 -4.38 19.43
N THR A 186 -17.74 -4.29 19.96
CA THR A 186 -18.58 -3.13 19.93
C THR A 186 -17.65 -1.97 20.27
N ILE A 187 -16.87 -1.52 19.27
CA ILE A 187 -16.18 -0.25 19.34
C ILE A 187 -17.37 0.65 19.51
N SER A 188 -17.59 1.10 20.73
CA SER A 188 -18.60 2.11 20.98
C SER A 188 -18.17 3.23 20.06
N LYS A 189 -18.85 3.29 18.89
CA LYS A 189 -18.48 4.18 17.82
C LYS A 189 -18.31 5.54 18.48
N GLU A 190 -17.10 6.08 18.44
CA GLU A 190 -16.67 7.21 19.29
C GLU A 190 -17.54 8.44 19.08
N PHE A 191 -18.17 8.54 17.88
CA PHE A 191 -18.99 9.68 17.49
C PHE A 191 -20.40 9.25 17.09
N LYS A 192 -21.40 9.97 17.58
CA LYS A 192 -22.78 9.82 17.12
C LYS A 192 -22.99 10.63 15.86
N PHE A 193 -23.69 10.04 14.89
CA PHE A 193 -23.95 10.67 13.59
C PHE A 193 -24.58 12.08 13.72
N ALA A 194 -25.59 12.21 14.57
CA ALA A 194 -26.30 13.47 14.78
C ALA A 194 -25.42 14.60 15.40
N GLU A 195 -24.39 14.22 16.16
CA GLU A 195 -23.49 15.15 16.84
C GLU A 195 -22.21 15.44 16.04
N LEU A 196 -22.02 14.76 14.88
CA LEU A 196 -20.79 14.84 14.12
C LEU A 196 -20.46 16.27 13.66
N GLY A 197 -21.50 17.09 13.40
CA GLY A 197 -21.35 18.50 13.03
C GLY A 197 -20.61 19.31 14.10
N ASP A 198 -21.02 19.14 15.35
CA ASP A 198 -20.47 19.88 16.49
C ASP A 198 -19.09 19.32 16.89
N LYS A 199 -18.86 18.02 16.67
CA LYS A 199 -17.62 17.30 17.04
C LYS A 199 -16.68 17.07 15.86
N TRP A 200 -16.83 17.82 14.76
CA TRP A 200 -16.04 17.61 13.56
C TRP A 200 -14.52 17.75 13.79
N ASN A 201 -14.12 18.75 14.54
CA ASN A 201 -12.70 18.97 14.85
C ASN A 201 -12.11 17.83 15.70
N ASP A 202 -12.89 17.32 16.65
CA ASP A 202 -12.48 16.17 17.48
C ASP A 202 -12.33 14.92 16.64
N PHE A 203 -13.27 14.68 15.71
CA PHE A 203 -13.18 13.59 14.74
C PHE A 203 -11.92 13.73 13.87
N CYS A 204 -11.66 14.90 13.28
CA CYS A 204 -10.45 15.14 12.48
C CYS A 204 -9.16 14.94 13.27
N SER A 205 -9.13 15.36 14.52
CA SER A 205 -7.98 15.14 15.42
C SER A 205 -7.76 13.66 15.67
N ARG A 206 -8.82 12.93 15.98
CA ARG A 206 -8.76 11.49 16.27
C ARG A 206 -8.26 10.66 15.08
N ILE A 207 -8.78 10.90 13.86
CA ILE A 207 -8.31 10.17 12.67
C ILE A 207 -6.86 10.52 12.31
N THR A 208 -6.43 11.74 12.63
CA THR A 208 -5.03 12.17 12.46
C THR A 208 -4.10 11.49 13.44
N GLU A 209 -4.46 11.44 14.74
CA GLU A 209 -3.69 10.75 15.78
C GLU A 209 -3.49 9.26 15.46
N ARG A 210 -4.47 8.64 14.78
CA ARG A 210 -4.41 7.23 14.37
C ARG A 210 -3.77 7.02 12.99
N ASN A 211 -3.21 8.06 12.37
CA ASN A 211 -2.57 8.01 11.05
C ASN A 211 -3.45 7.40 9.94
N GLU A 212 -4.76 7.66 9.98
CA GLU A 212 -5.66 7.17 8.92
C GLU A 212 -5.27 7.76 7.56
N ALA A 213 -5.27 6.92 6.52
CA ALA A 213 -4.77 7.27 5.20
C ALA A 213 -5.41 8.51 4.56
N PHE A 214 -6.66 8.82 4.94
CA PHE A 214 -7.44 9.94 4.40
C PHE A 214 -7.59 11.10 5.39
N ALA A 215 -6.84 11.12 6.50
CA ALA A 215 -6.90 12.22 7.49
C ALA A 215 -6.68 13.60 6.84
N GLY A 216 -5.83 13.70 5.82
CA GLY A 216 -5.59 14.91 5.05
C GLY A 216 -6.85 15.44 4.34
N PHE A 217 -7.66 14.56 3.74
CA PHE A 217 -8.92 14.92 3.09
C PHE A 217 -9.92 15.53 4.09
N PHE A 218 -10.12 14.89 5.25
CA PHE A 218 -11.07 15.37 6.25
C PHE A 218 -10.71 16.78 6.77
N ARG A 219 -9.45 17.15 6.77
CA ARG A 219 -8.99 18.52 7.09
C ARG A 219 -9.35 19.55 6.00
N MET A 220 -9.53 19.11 4.75
CA MET A 220 -9.93 19.99 3.64
C MET A 220 -11.44 20.23 3.60
N VAL A 221 -12.23 19.49 4.40
CA VAL A 221 -13.66 19.72 4.57
C VAL A 221 -13.84 20.98 5.41
N SER A 222 -14.38 22.02 4.77
CA SER A 222 -14.58 23.35 5.40
C SER A 222 -15.77 23.40 6.34
N SER A 223 -16.81 22.63 6.02
CA SER A 223 -17.98 22.45 6.88
C SER A 223 -18.72 21.17 6.54
N ILE A 224 -19.49 20.67 7.51
CA ILE A 224 -20.35 19.52 7.32
C ILE A 224 -21.79 19.83 7.66
N GLU A 225 -22.70 19.07 7.07
CA GLU A 225 -24.13 19.17 7.36
C GLU A 225 -24.73 17.77 7.48
N VAL A 226 -25.42 17.51 8.58
CA VAL A 226 -26.15 16.26 8.82
C VAL A 226 -27.64 16.51 8.56
N LYS A 227 -28.25 15.78 7.62
CA LYS A 227 -29.65 15.84 7.26
C LYS A 227 -30.29 14.46 7.22
N GLY A 228 -31.05 14.10 8.23
CA GLY A 228 -31.62 12.76 8.33
C GLY A 228 -30.50 11.72 8.23
N ASP A 229 -30.54 10.84 7.25
CA ASP A 229 -29.53 9.78 7.00
C ASP A 229 -28.39 10.23 6.08
N SER A 230 -28.32 11.52 5.75
CA SER A 230 -27.33 12.05 4.81
C SER A 230 -26.29 12.93 5.51
N LEU A 231 -25.02 12.72 5.20
CA LEU A 231 -23.90 13.55 5.58
C LEU A 231 -23.39 14.30 4.35
N ILE A 232 -23.28 15.61 4.44
CA ILE A 232 -22.83 16.45 3.35
C ILE A 232 -21.52 17.12 3.77
N PHE A 233 -20.48 16.90 3.01
CA PHE A 233 -19.20 17.59 3.14
C PHE A 233 -19.13 18.76 2.17
N TYR A 234 -18.69 19.91 2.66
CA TYR A 234 -18.37 21.06 1.84
C TYR A 234 -16.84 21.23 1.79
N VAL A 235 -16.27 21.19 0.59
CA VAL A 235 -14.85 21.42 0.36
C VAL A 235 -14.64 22.69 -0.45
N LYS A 236 -13.58 23.46 -0.17
CA LYS A 236 -13.37 24.76 -0.80
C LYS A 236 -13.13 24.67 -2.30
N GLU A 237 -12.39 23.65 -2.73
CA GLU A 237 -11.97 23.49 -4.12
C GLU A 237 -12.69 22.33 -4.80
N ALA A 238 -13.15 22.54 -6.04
CA ALA A 238 -13.83 21.52 -6.84
C ALA A 238 -12.99 20.25 -7.03
N PHE A 239 -11.68 20.39 -7.12
CA PHE A 239 -10.75 19.28 -7.24
C PHE A 239 -10.92 18.24 -6.10
N TYR A 240 -11.09 18.68 -4.85
CA TYR A 240 -11.27 17.74 -3.74
C TYR A 240 -12.63 17.04 -3.77
N ALA A 241 -13.67 17.69 -4.30
CA ALA A 241 -14.98 17.05 -4.48
C ALA A 241 -14.90 15.96 -5.57
N GLU A 242 -14.31 16.28 -6.72
CA GLU A 242 -14.12 15.32 -7.82
C GLU A 242 -13.21 14.14 -7.41
N TRP A 243 -12.12 14.43 -6.70
CA TRP A 243 -11.22 13.41 -6.19
C TRP A 243 -11.92 12.46 -5.21
N ALA A 244 -12.72 13.00 -4.29
CA ALA A 244 -13.42 12.21 -3.27
C ALA A 244 -14.62 11.43 -3.85
N ASP A 245 -15.18 11.85 -4.98
CA ASP A 245 -16.25 11.13 -5.68
C ASP A 245 -15.74 9.95 -6.53
N MET A 246 -14.43 9.82 -6.73
CA MET A 246 -13.86 8.61 -7.34
C MET A 246 -14.22 7.38 -6.49
N PRO A 247 -14.69 6.27 -7.08
CA PRO A 247 -15.21 5.12 -6.35
C PRO A 247 -14.27 4.58 -5.26
N GLU A 248 -12.97 4.53 -5.54
CA GLU A 248 -11.94 4.04 -4.60
C GLU A 248 -11.81 4.97 -3.38
N ASN A 249 -11.72 6.28 -3.61
CA ASN A 249 -11.58 7.28 -2.55
C ASN A 249 -12.87 7.41 -1.73
N ARG A 250 -14.02 7.38 -2.41
CA ARG A 250 -15.33 7.43 -1.77
C ARG A 250 -15.53 6.25 -0.82
N ASN A 251 -15.19 5.03 -1.26
CA ASN A 251 -15.28 3.84 -0.43
C ASN A 251 -14.35 3.93 0.80
N ALA A 252 -13.13 4.42 0.63
CA ALA A 252 -12.20 4.61 1.74
C ALA A 252 -12.71 5.65 2.75
N ILE A 253 -13.25 6.78 2.29
CA ILE A 253 -13.86 7.82 3.13
C ILE A 253 -15.04 7.24 3.91
N VAL A 254 -15.93 6.50 3.24
CA VAL A 254 -17.09 5.84 3.87
C VAL A 254 -16.64 4.82 4.92
N ASN A 255 -15.63 4.00 4.63
CA ASN A 255 -15.12 3.01 5.57
C ASN A 255 -14.55 3.65 6.84
N ILE A 256 -13.84 4.79 6.73
CA ILE A 256 -13.37 5.55 7.89
C ILE A 256 -14.56 6.08 8.69
N LEU A 257 -15.56 6.67 8.04
CA LEU A 257 -16.78 7.12 8.73
C LEU A 257 -17.47 5.96 9.46
N LEU A 258 -17.66 4.82 8.82
CA LEU A 258 -18.27 3.63 9.40
C LEU A 258 -17.50 3.09 10.61
N ARG A 259 -16.19 3.26 10.63
CA ARG A 259 -15.31 2.82 11.73
C ARG A 259 -15.49 3.67 12.98
N TYR A 260 -15.61 4.99 12.84
CA TYR A 260 -15.61 5.93 13.97
C TYR A 260 -16.98 6.49 14.34
N VAL A 261 -17.94 6.46 13.41
CA VAL A 261 -19.24 7.11 13.56
C VAL A 261 -20.37 6.09 13.56
N SER A 262 -21.32 6.20 14.49
CA SER A 262 -22.55 5.42 14.47
C SER A 262 -23.49 5.98 13.41
N VAL A 263 -23.38 5.48 12.17
CA VAL A 263 -24.22 5.91 11.05
C VAL A 263 -25.56 5.18 11.05
N PRO A 264 -26.65 5.83 10.58
CA PRO A 264 -27.96 5.18 10.43
C PRO A 264 -27.98 4.19 9.26
N ASP A 265 -28.94 3.26 9.29
CA ASP A 265 -29.22 2.40 8.14
C ASP A 265 -29.66 3.25 6.94
N GLY A 266 -29.06 3.00 5.78
CA GLY A 266 -29.31 3.81 4.58
C GLY A 266 -28.48 5.09 4.48
N PHE A 267 -27.42 5.22 5.30
CA PHE A 267 -26.48 6.35 5.27
C PHE A 267 -26.04 6.73 3.84
N ARG A 268 -26.07 8.03 3.58
CA ARG A 268 -25.63 8.62 2.30
C ARG A 268 -24.59 9.70 2.54
N LEU A 269 -23.51 9.65 1.78
CA LEU A 269 -22.49 10.70 1.78
C LEU A 269 -22.63 11.55 0.51
N ALA A 270 -22.65 12.87 0.64
CA ALA A 270 -22.54 13.82 -0.46
C ALA A 270 -21.32 14.72 -0.23
N ILE A 271 -20.56 15.03 -1.30
CA ILE A 271 -19.39 15.89 -1.23
C ILE A 271 -19.60 17.01 -2.25
N LEU A 272 -19.61 18.25 -1.78
CA LEU A 272 -19.92 19.42 -2.58
C LEU A 272 -18.77 20.43 -2.51
N SER A 273 -18.44 21.04 -3.64
CA SER A 273 -17.51 22.18 -3.68
C SER A 273 -18.22 23.47 -3.35
N GLY A 274 -17.62 24.30 -2.49
CA GLY A 274 -18.14 25.60 -2.08
C GLY A 274 -18.35 25.71 -0.58
N GLU A 275 -18.80 26.88 -0.14
CA GLU A 275 -19.15 27.11 1.27
C GLU A 275 -20.60 26.75 1.53
N LYS A 276 -20.91 26.37 2.79
CA LYS A 276 -22.31 26.14 3.23
C LYS A 276 -23.10 27.40 3.03
N ILE A 277 -24.04 27.40 2.05
CA ILE A 277 -24.87 28.54 1.75
C ILE A 277 -25.99 28.58 2.80
N ALA A 278 -26.06 29.65 3.57
CA ALA A 278 -27.08 29.84 4.61
C ALA A 278 -28.51 30.03 4.05
N ASP A 279 -28.65 30.26 2.74
CA ASP A 279 -29.90 30.64 2.08
C ASP A 279 -30.56 29.42 1.40
N HIS A 280 -31.76 29.08 1.89
CA HIS A 280 -32.51 27.87 1.49
C HIS A 280 -32.86 27.84 -0.02
N ASP A 281 -33.19 29.02 -0.61
CA ASP A 281 -33.60 29.13 -2.02
C ASP A 281 -32.48 28.93 -3.02
N LYS A 282 -31.23 29.29 -2.68
CA LYS A 282 -30.05 29.04 -3.51
C LYS A 282 -29.67 27.56 -3.51
N LYS A 283 -29.85 26.87 -2.38
CA LYS A 283 -29.59 25.45 -2.22
C LYS A 283 -30.47 24.60 -3.14
N GLU A 284 -31.74 24.89 -3.20
CA GLU A 284 -32.70 24.14 -4.02
C GLU A 284 -32.41 24.31 -5.52
N LYS A 285 -32.01 25.52 -5.93
CA LYS A 285 -31.57 25.81 -7.31
C LYS A 285 -30.28 25.04 -7.70
N MET A 286 -29.32 24.89 -6.79
CA MET A 286 -28.06 24.20 -7.02
C MET A 286 -28.28 22.69 -7.07
N MET A 287 -29.12 22.12 -6.23
CA MET A 287 -29.51 20.70 -6.26
C MET A 287 -30.31 20.35 -7.53
N ARG A 288 -31.20 21.20 -7.99
CA ARG A 288 -31.91 21.01 -9.28
C ARG A 288 -30.97 21.04 -10.47
N ARG A 289 -29.94 21.89 -10.45
CA ARG A 289 -28.91 21.98 -11.49
C ARG A 289 -28.01 20.74 -11.52
N TYR A 290 -27.65 20.20 -10.36
CA TYR A 290 -26.88 18.97 -10.24
C TYR A 290 -27.64 17.74 -10.77
N HIS A 291 -28.95 17.65 -10.48
CA HIS A 291 -29.80 16.58 -11.00
C HIS A 291 -30.08 16.70 -12.52
N SER A 292 -30.12 17.92 -13.07
CA SER A 292 -30.27 18.11 -14.51
C SER A 292 -29.01 17.69 -15.27
N LEU A 293 -27.81 18.03 -14.77
CA LEU A 293 -26.54 17.64 -15.39
C LEU A 293 -26.33 16.11 -15.39
N LYS A 294 -26.74 15.39 -14.33
CA LYS A 294 -26.71 13.92 -14.33
C LYS A 294 -27.74 13.25 -15.26
N LYS A 295 -28.82 13.95 -15.60
CA LYS A 295 -29.83 13.43 -16.50
C LYS A 295 -29.37 13.52 -17.97
N ASP A 296 -28.68 14.60 -18.32
CA ASP A 296 -28.13 14.83 -19.65
C ASP A 296 -26.96 13.89 -19.99
N GLU A 297 -26.17 13.44 -19.00
CA GLU A 297 -25.14 12.42 -19.18
C GLU A 297 -25.69 11.00 -19.42
N ASN A 298 -26.87 10.67 -18.88
CA ASN A 298 -27.50 9.36 -19.09
C ASN A 298 -28.31 9.26 -20.39
N ASP A 299 -28.75 10.37 -20.95
CA ASP A 299 -29.50 10.40 -22.21
C ASP A 299 -28.61 10.56 -23.46
N GLY A 300 -27.29 10.77 -23.27
CA GLY A 300 -26.29 10.88 -24.34
C GLY A 300 -25.64 9.54 -24.76
N ILE A 301 -26.03 8.41 -24.17
CA ILE A 301 -25.57 7.07 -24.54
C ILE A 301 -26.78 6.27 -25.04
N LYS A 302 -27.18 6.54 -26.28
CA LYS A 302 -27.98 5.66 -27.12
C LYS A 302 -27.37 5.64 -28.52
#